data_1b4a7ce0e622fae3f6c9b6ba1c8a1bdf
#
_entry.id   1b4a7ce0e622fae3f6c9b6ba1c8a1bdf
#
_cell.length_a   1.000
_cell.length_b   1.000
_cell.length_c   1.000
_cell.angle_alpha   90.00
_cell.angle_beta   90.00
_cell.angle_gamma   90.00
#
_symmetry.space_group_name_H-M   'P 1'
#
loop_
_entity.id
_entity.type
_entity.pdbx_description
1 polymer ?
#
loop_
_entity_poly.entity_id
_entity_poly.type
_entity_poly.pdbx_seq_one_letter_code
_entity_poly.pdbx_strand_id
1 'polypeptide(L)'
;MADAATLAFGHVPSTRTRQPMTSRASMDDDRNPSLERRTPSSSSRHRAAPEGALADIVVHSVFDSLQGVGFDDDVDPRVWVPQTDRLSFRPLCLCTSQGYYVNLLKFAGGGVLGRHRHSSPVHALTLRGSWGYLEHDWHARPGTYVYEPPGETHTLVVDEGCDEMIALFHVTGSLMYVSEGTGEVTGYDDVFTKLEKARRWYEECGLGRDYADRLVR
;
A
#
# COMPACT_ATOMS: atom_id res chain seq x y z
N MET A 1 6.84 14.29 -29.54
CA MET A 1 7.96 13.54 -28.97
C MET A 1 8.28 14.20 -27.63
N ALA A 2 7.77 13.66 -26.56
CA ALA A 2 8.08 14.13 -25.20
C ALA A 2 8.50 12.90 -24.38
N ASP A 3 9.73 13.01 -23.87
CA ASP A 3 10.44 11.97 -23.15
C ASP A 3 9.71 11.54 -21.87
N ALA A 4 9.64 10.23 -21.68
CA ALA A 4 9.19 9.62 -20.44
C ALA A 4 10.29 9.81 -19.39
N ALA A 5 10.04 10.65 -18.39
CA ALA A 5 10.93 10.81 -17.24
C ALA A 5 10.98 9.51 -16.42
N THR A 6 12.08 8.80 -16.57
CA THR A 6 12.47 7.66 -15.73
C THR A 6 12.89 8.20 -14.36
N LEU A 7 12.09 7.93 -13.34
CA LEU A 7 12.49 8.20 -11.94
C LEU A 7 13.53 7.17 -11.50
N ALA A 8 14.79 7.58 -11.43
CA ALA A 8 15.89 6.77 -10.92
C ALA A 8 15.88 6.80 -9.38
N PHE A 9 15.74 5.63 -8.78
CA PHE A 9 15.94 5.43 -7.35
C PHE A 9 17.43 5.25 -7.05
N GLY A 10 17.98 6.09 -6.16
CA GLY A 10 19.36 6.02 -5.71
C GLY A 10 19.65 4.74 -4.92
N HIS A 11 20.67 4.05 -5.34
CA HIS A 11 21.22 2.85 -4.69
C HIS A 11 22.14 3.28 -3.53
N VAL A 12 21.85 2.85 -2.30
CA VAL A 12 22.74 3.01 -1.14
C VAL A 12 23.50 1.70 -0.92
N PRO A 13 24.84 1.69 -0.96
CA PRO A 13 25.59 0.46 -0.75
C PRO A 13 25.73 0.14 0.75
N SER A 14 25.38 -1.08 1.13
CA SER A 14 25.58 -1.66 2.45
C SER A 14 27.02 -2.18 2.59
N THR A 15 27.80 -1.57 3.48
CA THR A 15 29.09 -2.12 3.93
C THR A 15 28.92 -2.85 5.25
N ARG A 16 28.97 -4.16 5.19
CA ARG A 16 29.02 -5.06 6.35
C ARG A 16 30.48 -5.32 6.72
N THR A 17 30.91 -4.82 7.87
CA THR A 17 32.20 -5.22 8.48
C THR A 17 31.91 -6.23 9.58
N ARG A 18 32.49 -7.43 9.43
CA ARG A 18 32.53 -8.48 10.48
C ARG A 18 33.72 -8.21 11.38
N GLN A 19 33.53 -8.38 12.70
CA GLN A 19 34.63 -8.70 13.63
C GLN A 19 34.21 -9.80 14.64
N PRO A 20 35.19 -10.55 15.22
CA PRO A 20 35.01 -11.91 15.61
C PRO A 20 34.71 -12.12 17.09
N MET A 21 34.20 -13.35 17.36
CA MET A 21 33.90 -13.93 18.66
C MET A 21 35.19 -14.16 19.47
N THR A 22 35.18 -13.83 20.76
CA THR A 22 35.95 -14.52 21.77
C THR A 22 35.12 -14.85 23.01
N SER A 23 35.47 -15.90 23.63
CA SER A 23 34.76 -16.80 24.52
C SER A 23 34.79 -16.47 26.02
N ARG A 24 33.86 -17.11 26.70
CA ARG A 24 33.90 -17.77 28.05
C ARG A 24 33.35 -17.02 29.27
N ALA A 25 32.25 -17.61 29.72
CA ALA A 25 31.92 -18.17 31.04
C ALA A 25 31.91 -17.28 32.30
N SER A 26 30.76 -17.23 32.95
CA SER A 26 30.50 -17.92 34.23
C SER A 26 29.05 -17.61 34.71
N MET A 27 28.49 -18.63 35.36
CA MET A 27 27.22 -18.66 36.10
C MET A 27 27.27 -17.69 37.28
N ASP A 28 26.16 -17.03 37.60
CA ASP A 28 25.40 -17.20 38.81
C ASP A 28 24.35 -16.08 39.00
N ASP A 29 23.21 -16.56 39.44
CA ASP A 29 22.30 -16.09 40.47
C ASP A 29 21.26 -15.00 40.18
N ASP A 30 20.05 -15.49 40.31
CA ASP A 30 18.81 -14.87 40.76
C ASP A 30 18.83 -13.36 41.09
N ARG A 31 17.99 -12.63 40.36
CA ARG A 31 16.95 -11.76 40.90
C ARG A 31 16.14 -11.06 39.80
N ASN A 32 14.88 -11.41 39.74
CA ASN A 32 13.85 -10.74 38.96
C ASN A 32 13.66 -9.29 39.44
N PRO A 33 13.84 -8.27 38.62
CA PRO A 33 13.27 -6.96 38.88
C PRO A 33 12.18 -6.68 37.81
N SER A 34 10.96 -6.65 38.32
CA SER A 34 9.83 -5.80 37.92
C SER A 34 9.87 -5.27 36.48
N LEU A 35 8.95 -5.79 35.69
CA LEU A 35 8.47 -5.20 34.45
C LEU A 35 8.03 -3.75 34.69
N GLU A 36 8.95 -2.82 34.62
CA GLU A 36 8.61 -1.42 34.39
C GLU A 36 8.06 -1.29 32.96
N ARG A 37 6.77 -0.99 32.90
CA ARG A 37 6.11 -0.57 31.66
C ARG A 37 6.83 0.67 31.14
N ARG A 38 7.65 0.49 30.11
CA ARG A 38 8.14 1.61 29.32
C ARG A 38 6.93 2.21 28.59
N THR A 39 6.45 3.33 29.08
CA THR A 39 5.57 4.21 28.33
C THR A 39 6.33 4.66 27.07
N PRO A 40 5.75 4.52 25.87
CA PRO A 40 6.39 5.07 24.67
C PRO A 40 6.48 6.60 24.84
N SER A 41 7.68 7.13 24.66
CA SER A 41 7.95 8.57 24.59
C SER A 41 7.15 9.15 23.43
N SER A 42 6.09 9.88 23.74
CA SER A 42 5.27 10.62 22.78
C SER A 42 6.06 11.83 22.26
N SER A 43 6.68 11.71 21.10
CA SER A 43 7.05 12.87 20.29
C SER A 43 7.09 12.56 18.79
N SER A 44 6.04 11.90 18.26
CA SER A 44 5.71 12.07 16.85
C SER A 44 4.78 13.29 16.78
N ARG A 45 5.24 14.37 16.21
CA ARG A 45 4.39 15.52 15.91
C ARG A 45 3.43 15.10 14.81
N HIS A 46 2.33 14.45 15.18
CA HIS A 46 1.19 14.27 14.29
C HIS A 46 0.75 15.68 13.87
N ARG A 47 0.88 15.99 12.60
CA ARG A 47 0.28 17.19 12.05
C ARG A 47 -1.22 16.97 12.16
N ALA A 48 -1.89 17.73 13.02
CA ALA A 48 -3.32 17.61 13.23
C ALA A 48 -4.03 17.65 11.87
N ALA A 49 -5.01 16.76 11.71
CA ALA A 49 -5.89 16.79 10.53
C ALA A 49 -6.50 18.19 10.38
N PRO A 50 -6.78 18.66 9.17
CA PRO A 50 -7.44 19.93 8.96
C PRO A 50 -8.73 20.01 9.77
N GLU A 51 -9.04 21.18 10.31
CA GLU A 51 -10.29 21.40 11.04
C GLU A 51 -11.50 21.00 10.18
N GLY A 52 -12.34 20.11 10.69
CA GLY A 52 -13.47 19.54 9.96
C GLY A 52 -13.17 18.30 9.12
N ALA A 53 -11.91 17.81 9.09
CA ALA A 53 -11.61 16.51 8.48
C ALA A 53 -12.26 15.39 9.30
N LEU A 54 -12.86 14.43 8.59
CA LEU A 54 -13.38 13.21 9.21
C LEU A 54 -12.21 12.26 9.53
N ALA A 55 -12.32 11.56 10.63
CA ALA A 55 -11.34 10.51 10.98
C ALA A 55 -11.50 9.27 10.10
N ASP A 56 -10.42 8.51 9.94
CA ASP A 56 -10.47 7.19 9.33
C ASP A 56 -11.40 6.26 10.11
N ILE A 57 -12.11 5.40 9.39
CA ILE A 57 -12.83 4.28 9.98
C ILE A 57 -12.02 3.02 9.69
N VAL A 58 -11.52 2.37 10.74
CA VAL A 58 -10.77 1.12 10.65
C VAL A 58 -11.55 0.02 11.36
N VAL A 59 -12.06 -0.94 10.60
CA VAL A 59 -12.80 -2.09 11.12
C VAL A 59 -11.96 -3.34 10.93
N HIS A 60 -11.53 -3.94 12.02
CA HIS A 60 -10.79 -5.19 12.01
C HIS A 60 -11.74 -6.39 11.93
N SER A 61 -11.23 -7.52 11.40
CA SER A 61 -11.94 -8.82 11.43
C SER A 61 -13.23 -8.89 10.61
N VAL A 62 -13.35 -8.12 9.52
CA VAL A 62 -14.49 -8.23 8.60
C VAL A 62 -14.60 -9.63 8.00
N PHE A 63 -13.47 -10.36 7.90
CA PHE A 63 -13.39 -11.69 7.32
C PHE A 63 -13.53 -12.87 8.30
N ASP A 64 -13.80 -12.66 9.58
CA ASP A 64 -13.96 -13.77 10.53
C ASP A 64 -15.07 -14.75 10.07
N SER A 65 -16.04 -14.25 9.29
CA SER A 65 -17.10 -15.04 8.67
C SER A 65 -16.75 -15.64 7.29
N LEU A 66 -15.59 -15.29 6.73
CA LEU A 66 -15.16 -15.71 5.38
C LEU A 66 -14.01 -16.73 5.44
N GLN A 67 -13.91 -17.49 6.51
CA GLN A 67 -12.92 -18.58 6.62
C GLN A 67 -13.06 -19.53 5.42
N GLY A 68 -11.97 -19.69 4.67
CA GLY A 68 -11.92 -20.60 3.51
C GLY A 68 -12.12 -19.92 2.15
N VAL A 69 -12.31 -18.61 2.08
CA VAL A 69 -12.15 -17.86 0.82
C VAL A 69 -10.66 -17.70 0.56
N GLY A 70 -10.06 -18.72 -0.04
CA GLY A 70 -8.70 -18.66 -0.52
C GLY A 70 -8.57 -17.62 -1.63
N PHE A 71 -7.52 -16.81 -1.59
CA PHE A 71 -7.03 -16.18 -2.79
C PHE A 71 -6.59 -17.30 -3.71
N ASP A 72 -7.21 -17.36 -4.89
CA ASP A 72 -6.85 -18.34 -5.89
C ASP A 72 -5.50 -17.94 -6.46
N ASP A 73 -4.44 -18.64 -6.05
CA ASP A 73 -3.09 -18.46 -6.60
C ASP A 73 -3.04 -18.93 -8.08
N ASP A 74 -4.11 -19.58 -8.58
CA ASP A 74 -4.27 -20.03 -9.97
C ASP A 74 -4.75 -18.93 -10.93
N VAL A 75 -4.84 -17.69 -10.49
CA VAL A 75 -5.19 -16.57 -11.38
C VAL A 75 -4.07 -16.34 -12.40
N ASP A 76 -4.45 -16.22 -13.67
CA ASP A 76 -3.52 -15.88 -14.75
C ASP A 76 -2.69 -14.63 -14.35
N PRO A 77 -1.35 -14.76 -14.22
CA PRO A 77 -0.52 -13.65 -13.75
C PRO A 77 -0.58 -12.42 -14.65
N ARG A 78 -1.00 -12.56 -15.90
CA ARG A 78 -1.13 -11.47 -16.87
C ARG A 78 -2.23 -10.47 -16.53
N VAL A 79 -3.20 -10.83 -15.66
CA VAL A 79 -4.25 -9.90 -15.22
C VAL A 79 -3.74 -8.81 -14.25
N TRP A 80 -2.51 -8.97 -13.74
CA TRP A 80 -1.86 -8.00 -12.89
C TRP A 80 -1.07 -6.99 -13.74
N VAL A 81 -1.51 -5.74 -13.73
CA VAL A 81 -0.89 -4.62 -14.45
C VAL A 81 0.28 -4.07 -13.62
N PRO A 82 1.53 -4.18 -14.07
CA PRO A 82 2.69 -3.69 -13.32
C PRO A 82 2.71 -2.15 -13.30
N GLN A 83 3.08 -1.59 -12.16
CA GLN A 83 3.37 -0.15 -11.99
C GLN A 83 4.86 0.08 -11.69
N THR A 84 5.46 -0.83 -10.93
CA THR A 84 6.90 -0.91 -10.67
C THR A 84 7.31 -2.38 -10.60
N ASP A 85 8.58 -2.66 -10.36
CA ASP A 85 9.09 -4.03 -10.17
C ASP A 85 8.41 -4.79 -9.02
N ARG A 86 7.83 -4.06 -8.06
CA ARG A 86 7.23 -4.63 -6.85
C ARG A 86 5.75 -4.32 -6.70
N LEU A 87 5.23 -3.34 -7.43
CA LEU A 87 3.86 -2.86 -7.32
C LEU A 87 3.08 -3.20 -8.59
N SER A 88 1.94 -3.85 -8.43
CA SER A 88 0.99 -4.11 -9.50
C SER A 88 -0.45 -3.94 -9.03
N PHE A 89 -1.35 -3.72 -9.96
CA PHE A 89 -2.78 -3.72 -9.67
C PHE A 89 -3.55 -4.65 -10.63
N ARG A 90 -4.63 -5.22 -10.15
CA ARG A 90 -5.60 -5.95 -10.94
C ARG A 90 -6.92 -5.19 -10.93
N PRO A 91 -7.35 -4.59 -12.05
CA PRO A 91 -8.63 -3.92 -12.09
C PRO A 91 -9.78 -4.93 -11.99
N LEU A 92 -10.80 -4.58 -11.20
CA LEU A 92 -12.03 -5.36 -11.02
C LEU A 92 -13.24 -4.62 -11.62
N CYS A 93 -13.26 -3.30 -11.52
CA CYS A 93 -14.28 -2.43 -12.07
C CYS A 93 -13.66 -1.07 -12.43
N LEU A 94 -13.96 -0.58 -13.62
CA LEU A 94 -13.51 0.70 -14.14
C LEU A 94 -14.74 1.52 -14.50
N CYS A 95 -15.32 2.22 -13.52
CA CYS A 95 -16.57 2.97 -13.70
C CYS A 95 -16.29 4.37 -14.26
N THR A 96 -16.19 4.46 -15.57
CA THR A 96 -15.91 5.73 -16.27
C THR A 96 -17.08 6.71 -16.21
N SER A 97 -18.31 6.21 -16.05
CA SER A 97 -19.51 7.03 -15.95
C SER A 97 -19.66 7.74 -14.60
N GLN A 98 -19.03 7.22 -13.53
CA GLN A 98 -19.11 7.81 -12.18
C GLN A 98 -17.72 8.21 -11.63
N GLY A 99 -16.65 7.98 -12.38
CA GLY A 99 -15.32 8.45 -12.02
C GLY A 99 -14.68 7.69 -10.85
N TYR A 100 -14.92 6.37 -10.72
CA TYR A 100 -14.26 5.54 -9.71
C TYR A 100 -13.69 4.26 -10.31
N TYR A 101 -12.77 3.64 -9.61
CA TYR A 101 -12.27 2.31 -9.93
C TYR A 101 -12.17 1.43 -8.69
N VAL A 102 -12.33 0.13 -8.92
CA VAL A 102 -12.08 -0.91 -7.91
C VAL A 102 -10.96 -1.79 -8.43
N ASN A 103 -9.91 -1.95 -7.64
CA ASN A 103 -8.80 -2.82 -7.99
C ASN A 103 -8.25 -3.57 -6.76
N LEU A 104 -7.60 -4.68 -7.02
CA LEU A 104 -6.64 -5.23 -6.08
C LEU A 104 -5.31 -4.52 -6.29
N LEU A 105 -4.68 -4.11 -5.20
CA LEU A 105 -3.30 -3.64 -5.18
C LEU A 105 -2.43 -4.74 -4.58
N LYS A 106 -1.34 -5.07 -5.25
CA LYS A 106 -0.36 -6.06 -4.80
C LYS A 106 1.02 -5.42 -4.70
N PHE A 107 1.67 -5.64 -3.57
CA PHE A 107 3.03 -5.20 -3.33
C PHE A 107 3.88 -6.36 -2.79
N ALA A 108 4.99 -6.64 -3.47
CA ALA A 108 5.90 -7.72 -3.12
C ALA A 108 6.92 -7.26 -2.06
N GLY A 109 6.94 -7.94 -0.92
CA GLY A 109 7.78 -7.64 0.24
C GLY A 109 7.35 -6.41 1.03
N GLY A 110 8.05 -6.10 2.12
CA GLY A 110 7.83 -4.90 2.93
C GLY A 110 8.44 -3.64 2.32
N GLY A 111 7.97 -2.46 2.72
CA GLY A 111 8.51 -1.17 2.31
C GLY A 111 7.48 -0.09 2.01
N VAL A 112 7.97 1.06 1.55
CA VAL A 112 7.17 2.26 1.31
C VAL A 112 6.69 2.31 -0.15
N LEU A 113 5.40 2.60 -0.36
CA LEU A 113 4.82 2.72 -1.71
C LEU A 113 4.82 4.14 -2.26
N GLY A 114 4.99 5.11 -1.45
CA GLY A 114 5.01 6.51 -1.86
C GLY A 114 3.88 7.35 -1.25
N ARG A 115 4.15 8.64 -1.25
CA ARG A 115 3.28 9.65 -0.66
C ARG A 115 2.22 10.08 -1.66
N HIS A 116 0.97 10.09 -1.21
CA HIS A 116 -0.15 10.45 -2.07
C HIS A 116 -1.31 11.08 -1.29
N ARG A 117 -2.27 11.60 -2.05
CA ARG A 117 -3.51 12.19 -1.53
C ARG A 117 -4.67 11.79 -2.43
N HIS A 118 -5.85 11.56 -1.84
CA HIS A 118 -7.08 11.31 -2.57
C HIS A 118 -7.94 12.58 -2.67
N SER A 119 -8.52 12.84 -3.84
CA SER A 119 -9.48 13.93 -4.03
C SER A 119 -10.86 13.62 -3.45
N SER A 120 -11.14 12.34 -3.22
CA SER A 120 -12.44 11.81 -2.80
C SER A 120 -12.20 10.60 -1.90
N PRO A 121 -13.24 10.06 -1.23
CA PRO A 121 -13.04 8.96 -0.28
C PRO A 121 -12.55 7.67 -0.95
N VAL A 122 -11.82 6.88 -0.17
CA VAL A 122 -11.37 5.54 -0.53
C VAL A 122 -11.86 4.53 0.50
N HIS A 123 -12.23 3.36 0.02
CA HIS A 123 -12.55 2.20 0.85
C HIS A 123 -11.53 1.11 0.55
N ALA A 124 -10.89 0.59 1.57
CA ALA A 124 -9.93 -0.50 1.43
C ALA A 124 -10.33 -1.71 2.28
N LEU A 125 -9.99 -2.88 1.78
CA LEU A 125 -10.17 -4.15 2.48
C LEU A 125 -8.93 -5.00 2.32
N THR A 126 -8.22 -5.27 3.41
CA THR A 126 -7.00 -6.06 3.39
C THR A 126 -7.32 -7.53 3.22
N LEU A 127 -6.64 -8.17 2.27
CA LEU A 127 -6.83 -9.56 1.92
C LEU A 127 -5.63 -10.43 2.30
N ARG A 128 -4.40 -9.89 2.19
CA ARG A 128 -3.15 -10.57 2.53
C ARG A 128 -2.13 -9.54 3.04
N GLY A 129 -1.21 -9.98 3.91
CA GLY A 129 -0.15 -9.14 4.45
C GLY A 129 -0.63 -8.13 5.48
N SER A 130 0.20 -7.13 5.75
CA SER A 130 -0.08 -6.06 6.71
C SER A 130 0.49 -4.74 6.21
N TRP A 131 -0.29 -3.67 6.34
CA TRP A 131 0.08 -2.35 5.86
C TRP A 131 -0.55 -1.25 6.72
N GLY A 132 -0.05 -0.04 6.58
CA GLY A 132 -0.56 1.14 7.25
C GLY A 132 -0.10 2.40 6.56
N TYR A 133 -0.23 3.52 7.24
CA TYR A 133 0.32 4.81 6.81
C TYR A 133 1.35 5.29 7.81
N LEU A 134 2.45 5.89 7.34
CA LEU A 134 3.49 6.44 8.22
C LEU A 134 2.95 7.52 9.17
N GLU A 135 1.85 8.16 8.78
CA GLU A 135 1.19 9.23 9.51
C GLU A 135 0.21 8.72 10.59
N HIS A 136 -0.05 7.41 10.65
CA HIS A 136 -0.99 6.77 11.56
C HIS A 136 -0.32 5.67 12.41
N ASP A 137 -0.98 5.29 13.48
CA ASP A 137 -0.52 4.25 14.42
C ASP A 137 -1.23 2.90 14.27
N TRP A 138 -2.17 2.79 13.32
CA TRP A 138 -2.88 1.54 13.04
C TRP A 138 -2.20 0.75 11.91
N HIS A 139 -2.37 -0.57 11.95
CA HIS A 139 -1.98 -1.51 10.90
C HIS A 139 -3.17 -2.34 10.46
N ALA A 140 -3.43 -2.34 9.16
CA ALA A 140 -4.43 -3.17 8.52
C ALA A 140 -3.87 -4.57 8.27
N ARG A 141 -4.65 -5.61 8.59
CA ARG A 141 -4.34 -7.03 8.41
C ARG A 141 -5.49 -7.70 7.66
N PRO A 142 -5.35 -8.96 7.21
CA PRO A 142 -6.45 -9.65 6.52
C PRO A 142 -7.77 -9.54 7.29
N GLY A 143 -8.82 -9.04 6.61
CA GLY A 143 -10.11 -8.73 7.19
C GLY A 143 -10.27 -7.30 7.73
N THR A 144 -9.23 -6.49 7.75
CA THR A 144 -9.36 -5.08 8.13
C THR A 144 -9.95 -4.27 6.99
N TYR A 145 -11.02 -3.53 7.31
CA TYR A 145 -11.58 -2.51 6.45
C TYR A 145 -11.07 -1.13 6.86
N VAL A 146 -10.71 -0.31 5.89
CA VAL A 146 -10.26 1.07 6.09
C VAL A 146 -11.11 2.01 5.25
N TYR A 147 -11.55 3.11 5.83
CA TYR A 147 -12.13 4.25 5.13
C TYR A 147 -11.17 5.44 5.21
N GLU A 148 -10.80 5.96 4.07
CA GLU A 148 -9.92 7.12 3.96
C GLU A 148 -10.75 8.34 3.55
N PRO A 149 -10.82 9.37 4.39
CA PRO A 149 -11.52 10.61 4.03
C PRO A 149 -10.74 11.37 2.92
N PRO A 150 -11.42 12.18 2.11
CA PRO A 150 -10.75 12.95 1.07
C PRO A 150 -9.82 14.02 1.67
N GLY A 151 -8.72 14.28 0.98
CA GLY A 151 -7.82 15.42 1.23
C GLY A 151 -6.65 15.15 2.15
N GLU A 152 -6.62 14.04 2.87
CA GLU A 152 -5.44 13.67 3.64
C GLU A 152 -4.28 13.26 2.73
N THR A 153 -3.06 13.65 3.13
CA THR A 153 -1.83 13.23 2.46
C THR A 153 -1.11 12.24 3.35
N HIS A 154 -0.91 11.04 2.83
CA HIS A 154 -0.33 9.94 3.59
C HIS A 154 0.65 9.10 2.75
N THR A 155 1.46 8.31 3.43
CA THR A 155 2.50 7.47 2.84
C THR A 155 2.22 6.02 3.19
N LEU A 156 1.79 5.22 2.22
CA LEU A 156 1.50 3.81 2.44
C LEU A 156 2.79 3.02 2.69
N VAL A 157 2.78 2.22 3.73
CA VAL A 157 3.87 1.32 4.10
C VAL A 157 3.35 -0.10 4.30
N VAL A 158 4.05 -1.06 3.72
CA VAL A 158 3.84 -2.48 3.96
C VAL A 158 4.84 -2.94 5.02
N ASP A 159 4.37 -3.69 6.01
CA ASP A 159 5.18 -4.09 7.16
C ASP A 159 6.40 -4.90 6.74
N GLU A 160 7.53 -4.68 7.42
CA GLU A 160 8.74 -5.49 7.23
C GLU A 160 8.44 -6.95 7.60
N GLY A 161 8.90 -7.88 6.75
CA GLY A 161 8.65 -9.32 6.93
C GLY A 161 7.36 -9.81 6.25
N CYS A 162 6.58 -8.95 5.62
CA CYS A 162 5.56 -9.38 4.67
C CYS A 162 6.21 -9.85 3.36
N ASP A 163 5.90 -11.06 2.91
CA ASP A 163 6.30 -11.54 1.59
C ASP A 163 5.50 -10.84 0.49
N GLU A 164 4.22 -10.58 0.77
CA GLU A 164 3.30 -9.94 -0.16
C GLU A 164 2.13 -9.27 0.59
N MET A 165 1.76 -8.07 0.17
CA MET A 165 0.51 -7.42 0.58
C MET A 165 -0.46 -7.42 -0.60
N ILE A 166 -1.74 -7.80 -0.34
CA ILE A 166 -2.85 -7.63 -1.27
C ILE A 166 -4.01 -6.97 -0.53
N ALA A 167 -4.48 -5.87 -1.09
CA ALA A 167 -5.69 -5.19 -0.59
C ALA A 167 -6.59 -4.76 -1.75
N LEU A 168 -7.90 -4.87 -1.54
CA LEU A 168 -8.89 -4.28 -2.43
C LEU A 168 -9.02 -2.80 -2.09
N PHE A 169 -8.97 -1.95 -3.11
CA PHE A 169 -9.24 -0.53 -3.01
C PHE A 169 -10.39 -0.14 -3.94
N HIS A 170 -11.38 0.54 -3.40
CA HIS A 170 -12.38 1.29 -4.14
C HIS A 170 -12.03 2.77 -4.05
N VAL A 171 -11.53 3.33 -5.11
CA VAL A 171 -11.02 4.70 -5.19
C VAL A 171 -11.98 5.55 -6.00
N THR A 172 -12.58 6.55 -5.35
CA THR A 172 -13.43 7.55 -6.00
C THR A 172 -12.57 8.73 -6.43
N GLY A 173 -12.79 9.25 -7.63
CA GLY A 173 -12.02 10.37 -8.18
C GLY A 173 -10.56 10.00 -8.47
N SER A 174 -9.61 10.76 -7.95
CA SER A 174 -8.19 10.60 -8.27
C SER A 174 -7.31 10.37 -7.05
N LEU A 175 -6.28 9.57 -7.24
CA LEU A 175 -5.10 9.48 -6.40
C LEU A 175 -4.04 10.42 -6.99
N MET A 176 -3.57 11.38 -6.21
CA MET A 176 -2.54 12.35 -6.60
C MET A 176 -1.23 12.01 -5.90
N TYR A 177 -0.17 11.77 -6.67
CA TYR A 177 1.18 11.58 -6.15
C TYR A 177 1.74 12.92 -5.67
N VAL A 178 2.35 12.91 -4.49
CA VAL A 178 2.83 14.13 -3.82
C VAL A 178 4.32 14.01 -3.52
N SER A 179 5.08 15.02 -3.88
CA SER A 179 6.51 15.12 -3.55
C SER A 179 6.72 15.19 -2.04
N GLU A 180 7.63 14.39 -1.50
CA GLU A 180 7.96 14.38 -0.06
C GLU A 180 8.57 15.72 0.40
N GLY A 181 9.36 16.36 -0.45
CA GLY A 181 10.07 17.60 -0.10
C GLY A 181 9.21 18.86 -0.21
N THR A 182 8.45 19.00 -1.31
CA THR A 182 7.72 20.24 -1.60
C THR A 182 6.22 20.14 -1.31
N GLY A 183 5.65 18.94 -1.25
CA GLY A 183 4.21 18.73 -1.15
C GLY A 183 3.45 19.00 -2.46
N GLU A 184 4.17 19.21 -3.56
CA GLU A 184 3.57 19.44 -4.88
C GLU A 184 3.05 18.14 -5.49
N VAL A 185 1.98 18.24 -6.28
CA VAL A 185 1.44 17.12 -7.04
C VAL A 185 2.36 16.84 -8.24
N THR A 186 2.91 15.63 -8.29
CA THR A 186 3.84 15.19 -9.35
C THR A 186 3.18 14.36 -10.44
N GLY A 187 1.96 13.88 -10.19
CA GLY A 187 1.18 13.06 -11.10
C GLY A 187 -0.11 12.60 -10.45
N TYR A 188 -0.89 11.82 -11.17
CA TYR A 188 -2.15 11.27 -10.65
C TYR A 188 -2.53 9.95 -11.34
N ASP A 189 -3.38 9.20 -10.65
CA ASP A 189 -4.16 8.10 -11.22
C ASP A 189 -5.65 8.34 -10.98
N ASP A 190 -6.45 8.12 -12.03
CA ASP A 190 -7.89 8.07 -11.99
C ASP A 190 -8.39 6.84 -12.79
N VAL A 191 -9.69 6.71 -12.96
CA VAL A 191 -10.27 5.59 -13.71
C VAL A 191 -9.79 5.56 -15.17
N PHE A 192 -9.55 6.71 -15.79
CA PHE A 192 -9.14 6.79 -17.18
C PHE A 192 -7.67 6.40 -17.36
N THR A 193 -6.79 6.89 -16.48
CA THR A 193 -5.37 6.50 -16.48
C THR A 193 -5.20 5.01 -16.14
N LYS A 194 -5.99 4.48 -15.19
CA LYS A 194 -5.99 3.04 -14.87
C LYS A 194 -6.46 2.20 -16.06
N LEU A 195 -7.50 2.63 -16.77
CA LEU A 195 -7.99 1.96 -17.99
C LEU A 195 -6.93 1.92 -19.08
N GLU A 196 -6.25 3.05 -19.35
CA GLU A 196 -5.21 3.08 -20.39
C GLU A 196 -3.96 2.26 -20.01
N LYS A 197 -3.55 2.26 -18.73
CA LYS A 197 -2.49 1.38 -18.24
C LYS A 197 -2.86 -0.09 -18.44
N ALA A 198 -4.09 -0.48 -18.09
CA ALA A 198 -4.58 -1.84 -18.25
C ALA A 198 -4.66 -2.26 -19.72
N ARG A 199 -5.21 -1.41 -20.59
CA ARG A 199 -5.28 -1.67 -22.03
C ARG A 199 -3.92 -1.91 -22.66
N ARG A 200 -2.94 -1.06 -22.32
CA ARG A 200 -1.56 -1.19 -22.83
C ARG A 200 -0.93 -2.50 -22.38
N TRP A 201 -0.98 -2.78 -21.09
CA TRP A 201 -0.42 -4.01 -20.54
C TRP A 201 -1.06 -5.27 -21.12
N TYR A 202 -2.39 -5.31 -21.21
CA TYR A 202 -3.10 -6.49 -21.73
C TYR A 202 -2.81 -6.73 -23.21
N GLU A 203 -2.58 -5.69 -23.99
CA GLU A 203 -2.10 -5.81 -25.35
C GLU A 203 -0.67 -6.37 -25.38
N GLU A 204 0.25 -5.82 -24.61
CA GLU A 204 1.65 -6.24 -24.52
C GLU A 204 1.81 -7.69 -24.03
N CYS A 205 1.02 -8.13 -23.07
CA CYS A 205 1.10 -9.50 -22.54
C CYS A 205 0.24 -10.52 -23.27
N GLY A 206 -0.45 -10.13 -24.35
CA GLY A 206 -1.20 -11.03 -25.22
C GLY A 206 -2.59 -11.43 -24.71
N LEU A 207 -3.16 -10.73 -23.73
CA LEU A 207 -4.58 -10.86 -23.35
C LEU A 207 -5.51 -10.10 -24.31
N GLY A 208 -4.96 -9.12 -25.04
CA GLY A 208 -5.70 -8.21 -25.91
C GLY A 208 -6.19 -6.95 -25.18
N ARG A 209 -6.14 -5.82 -25.88
CA ARG A 209 -6.51 -4.50 -25.36
C ARG A 209 -7.96 -4.48 -24.84
N ASP A 210 -8.87 -5.18 -25.50
CA ASP A 210 -10.29 -5.30 -25.17
C ASP A 210 -10.57 -6.06 -23.87
N TYR A 211 -9.57 -6.74 -23.30
CA TYR A 211 -9.72 -7.39 -22.01
C TYR A 211 -10.08 -6.39 -20.91
N ALA A 212 -9.46 -5.19 -20.92
CA ALA A 212 -9.77 -4.12 -19.98
C ALA A 212 -11.20 -3.56 -20.17
N ASP A 213 -11.69 -3.51 -21.43
CA ASP A 213 -12.99 -2.93 -21.76
C ASP A 213 -14.17 -3.71 -21.15
N ARG A 214 -13.98 -5.01 -20.88
CA ARG A 214 -14.97 -5.85 -20.18
C ARG A 214 -15.25 -5.39 -18.76
N LEU A 215 -14.32 -4.64 -18.16
CA LEU A 215 -14.39 -4.13 -16.78
C LEU A 215 -14.97 -2.71 -16.71
N VAL A 216 -15.21 -2.06 -17.86
CA VAL A 216 -15.75 -0.70 -17.96
C VAL A 216 -17.24 -0.67 -17.60
N ARG A 217 -17.64 0.36 -16.79
CA ARG A 217 -19.03 0.61 -16.38
C ARG A 217 -19.36 2.09 -16.57
#